data_6172f324e594e8386166a77d0609f178
#
_entry.id   6172f324e594e8386166a77d0609f178
#
_cell.length_a   1.000
_cell.length_b   1.000
_cell.length_c   1.000
_cell.angle_alpha   90.00
_cell.angle_beta   90.00
_cell.angle_gamma   90.00
#
_symmetry.space_group_name_H-M   'P 1'
#
loop_
_entity.id
_entity.type
_entity.pdbx_description
1 polymer ?
#
loop_
_entity_poly.entity_id
_entity_poly.type
_entity_poly.pdbx_seq_one_letter_code
_entity_poly.pdbx_strand_id
1 'polypeptide(L)'
;LSSSSAASDVYKRQVQTVSDALTRFATGTYAVWYPVLNRLESRQMPDKLKRLSANGWLNVTLSVTTPSPDGFGLHSSGMFVHNPPWTLEPMLRELMPYLVKTLGGDEGAGFTLESGQTVATNTGTRRV
;
A
#
# COMPACT_ATOMS: atom_id res chain seq x y z
N LEU A 1 14.54 16.60 19.13
CA LEU A 1 14.05 16.05 17.89
C LEU A 1 12.63 15.59 18.06
N SER A 2 11.79 16.06 17.22
CA SER A 2 10.40 15.67 17.28
C SER A 2 10.24 14.26 16.73
N SER A 3 9.26 13.53 17.26
CA SER A 3 8.96 12.19 16.77
C SER A 3 8.53 12.20 15.30
N SER A 4 8.01 13.32 14.80
CA SER A 4 7.62 13.43 13.41
C SER A 4 8.82 13.37 12.47
N SER A 5 9.97 13.89 12.89
CA SER A 5 11.20 13.84 12.12
C SER A 5 11.68 12.38 11.97
N ALA A 6 11.65 11.64 13.08
CA ALA A 6 12.06 10.25 13.08
C ALA A 6 11.13 9.40 12.20
N ALA A 7 9.82 9.66 12.26
CA ALA A 7 8.86 8.94 11.43
C ALA A 7 9.10 9.21 9.95
N SER A 8 9.36 10.47 9.60
CA SER A 8 9.66 10.84 8.21
C SER A 8 10.89 10.11 7.71
N ASP A 9 11.92 9.98 8.54
CA ASP A 9 13.14 9.28 8.16
C ASP A 9 12.89 7.78 7.93
N VAL A 10 12.03 7.17 8.73
CA VAL A 10 11.69 5.76 8.56
C VAL A 10 11.00 5.55 7.21
N TYR A 11 10.05 6.38 6.86
CA TYR A 11 9.37 6.27 5.56
C TYR A 11 10.34 6.47 4.40
N LYS A 12 11.23 7.43 4.51
CA LYS A 12 12.24 7.66 3.48
C LYS A 12 13.15 6.45 3.30
N ARG A 13 13.56 5.83 4.41
CA ARG A 13 14.41 4.65 4.35
C ARG A 13 13.69 3.47 3.72
N GLN A 14 12.40 3.31 4.00
CA GLN A 14 11.62 2.24 3.39
C GLN A 14 11.56 2.40 1.87
N VAL A 15 11.26 3.61 1.41
CA VAL A 15 11.20 3.88 -0.03
C VAL A 15 12.57 3.64 -0.67
N GLN A 16 13.64 4.09 -0.03
CA GLN A 16 14.99 3.89 -0.55
C GLN A 16 15.36 2.41 -0.60
N THR A 17 15.00 1.66 0.43
CA THR A 17 15.27 0.22 0.47
C THR A 17 14.57 -0.50 -0.66
N VAL A 18 13.33 -0.15 -0.94
CA VAL A 18 12.57 -0.75 -2.04
C VAL A 18 13.21 -0.37 -3.37
N SER A 19 13.61 0.89 -3.53
CA SER A 19 14.28 1.35 -4.73
C SER A 19 15.56 0.56 -4.99
N ASP A 20 16.37 0.37 -3.96
CA ASP A 20 17.60 -0.40 -4.06
C ASP A 20 17.34 -1.86 -4.42
N ALA A 21 16.32 -2.45 -3.81
CA ALA A 21 15.97 -3.84 -4.10
C ALA A 21 15.51 -4.00 -5.55
N LEU A 22 14.69 -3.09 -6.04
CA LEU A 22 14.22 -3.12 -7.43
C LEU A 22 15.36 -2.91 -8.42
N THR A 23 16.37 -2.12 -8.04
CA THR A 23 17.54 -1.92 -8.88
C THR A 23 18.36 -3.20 -8.98
N ARG A 24 18.46 -3.93 -7.88
CA ARG A 24 19.26 -5.16 -7.85
C ARG A 24 18.55 -6.35 -8.47
N PHE A 25 17.22 -6.41 -8.30
CA PHE A 25 16.47 -7.52 -8.83
C PHE A 25 15.10 -7.01 -9.29
N ALA A 26 15.08 -6.49 -10.49
CA ALA A 26 13.94 -5.77 -11.04
C ALA A 26 12.69 -6.62 -11.24
N THR A 27 12.84 -7.93 -11.39
CA THR A 27 11.71 -8.82 -11.65
C THR A 27 11.17 -9.48 -10.39
N GLY A 28 11.75 -9.18 -9.24
CA GLY A 28 11.26 -9.74 -7.98
C GLY A 28 9.93 -9.15 -7.59
N THR A 29 9.15 -9.92 -6.82
CA THR A 29 7.93 -9.41 -6.24
C THR A 29 8.24 -8.90 -4.84
N TYR A 30 7.88 -7.65 -4.58
CA TYR A 30 8.16 -7.03 -3.29
C TYR A 30 6.86 -6.57 -2.66
N ALA A 31 6.63 -6.98 -1.42
CA ALA A 31 5.45 -6.56 -0.66
C ALA A 31 5.89 -5.64 0.46
N VAL A 32 5.32 -4.45 0.50
CA VAL A 32 5.66 -3.43 1.48
C VAL A 32 4.42 -3.16 2.33
N TRP A 33 4.49 -3.55 3.58
CA TRP A 33 3.41 -3.26 4.52
C TRP A 33 3.60 -1.85 5.09
N TYR A 34 2.52 -1.12 5.25
CA TYR A 34 2.58 0.20 5.86
C TYR A 34 1.32 0.46 6.67
N PRO A 35 1.44 1.17 7.81
CA PRO A 35 0.25 1.59 8.54
C PRO A 35 -0.37 2.81 7.87
N VAL A 36 -1.68 2.90 7.91
CA VAL A 36 -2.38 4.08 7.42
C VAL A 36 -2.61 4.98 8.61
N LEU A 37 -1.82 6.04 8.70
CA LEU A 37 -1.85 6.98 9.80
C LEU A 37 -2.31 8.35 9.28
N ASN A 38 -2.77 9.18 10.20
CA ASN A 38 -3.17 10.53 9.83
C ASN A 38 -1.93 11.43 9.77
N ARG A 39 -1.01 11.08 8.89
CA ARG A 39 0.24 11.82 8.66
C ARG A 39 0.46 11.94 7.18
N LEU A 40 1.10 13.02 6.78
CA LEU A 40 1.38 13.27 5.37
C LEU A 40 2.24 12.17 4.77
N GLU A 41 3.28 11.72 5.48
CA GLU A 41 4.17 10.68 4.99
C GLU A 41 3.43 9.38 4.70
N SER A 42 2.50 9.01 5.58
CA SER A 42 1.70 7.80 5.38
C SER A 42 0.83 7.91 4.14
N ARG A 43 0.24 9.07 3.91
CA ARG A 43 -0.63 9.28 2.75
C ARG A 43 0.15 9.34 1.44
N GLN A 44 1.39 9.80 1.50
CA GLN A 44 2.24 9.89 0.32
C GLN A 44 2.94 8.59 -0.03
N MET A 45 2.98 7.64 0.90
CA MET A 45 3.72 6.40 0.71
C MET A 45 3.31 5.62 -0.54
N PRO A 46 2.00 5.37 -0.77
CA PRO A 46 1.61 4.64 -1.98
C PRO A 46 2.05 5.33 -3.27
N ASP A 47 1.94 6.65 -3.32
CA ASP A 47 2.32 7.38 -4.54
C ASP A 47 3.82 7.30 -4.79
N LYS A 48 4.61 7.37 -3.74
CA LYS A 48 6.06 7.22 -3.87
C LYS A 48 6.43 5.82 -4.35
N LEU A 49 5.75 4.81 -3.82
CA LEU A 49 6.00 3.43 -4.23
C LEU A 49 5.55 3.19 -5.67
N LYS A 50 4.45 3.80 -6.10
CA LYS A 50 4.00 3.70 -7.49
C LYS A 50 5.07 4.19 -8.47
N ARG A 51 5.76 5.25 -8.13
CA ARG A 51 6.78 5.82 -8.99
C ARG A 51 7.98 4.89 -9.20
N LEU A 52 8.20 3.99 -8.26
CA LEU A 52 9.31 3.04 -8.36
C LEU A 52 8.95 1.82 -9.21
N SER A 53 7.66 1.59 -9.47
CA SER A 53 7.23 0.39 -10.16
C SER A 53 7.49 0.47 -11.65
N ALA A 54 8.20 -0.49 -12.18
CA ALA A 54 8.48 -0.58 -13.60
C ALA A 54 7.56 -1.53 -14.34
N ASN A 55 7.06 -2.55 -13.66
CA ASN A 55 6.32 -3.61 -14.30
C ASN A 55 4.92 -3.84 -13.76
N GLY A 56 4.45 -2.95 -12.97
CA GLY A 56 3.12 -3.10 -12.40
C GLY A 56 3.14 -3.07 -10.89
N TRP A 57 2.01 -2.72 -10.32
CA TRP A 57 1.88 -2.62 -8.88
C TRP A 57 0.45 -2.91 -8.46
N LEU A 58 0.29 -3.22 -7.19
CA LEU A 58 -1.00 -3.42 -6.59
C LEU A 58 -0.95 -2.83 -5.18
N ASN A 59 -2.00 -2.14 -4.77
CA ASN A 59 -2.09 -1.58 -3.44
C ASN A 59 -3.43 -1.99 -2.83
N VAL A 60 -3.38 -2.66 -1.70
CA VAL A 60 -4.58 -3.09 -0.99
C VAL A 60 -4.53 -2.51 0.41
N THR A 61 -5.64 -1.95 0.87
CA THR A 61 -5.74 -1.47 2.25
C THR A 61 -6.90 -2.14 2.95
N LEU A 62 -6.73 -2.32 4.24
CA LEU A 62 -7.77 -2.87 5.09
C LEU A 62 -7.97 -1.95 6.28
N SER A 63 -9.21 -1.50 6.47
CA SER A 63 -9.60 -0.72 7.62
C SER A 63 -10.48 -1.60 8.52
N VAL A 64 -10.19 -1.63 9.79
CA VAL A 64 -10.94 -2.47 10.71
C VAL A 64 -11.86 -1.67 11.62
N THR A 65 -11.59 -0.39 11.79
CA THR A 65 -12.44 0.49 12.60
C THR A 65 -12.42 1.89 12.05
N THR A 66 -13.35 2.71 12.51
CA THR A 66 -13.31 4.15 12.25
C THR A 66 -12.08 4.75 12.95
N PRO A 67 -11.38 5.69 12.33
CA PRO A 67 -10.25 6.35 12.98
C PRO A 67 -10.67 7.01 14.29
N SER A 68 -9.82 6.89 15.31
CA SER A 68 -10.07 7.52 16.58
C SER A 68 -10.00 9.06 16.44
N PRO A 69 -10.90 9.81 17.11
CA PRO A 69 -10.86 11.28 17.02
C PRO A 69 -9.53 11.88 17.51
N ASP A 70 -8.85 11.21 18.42
CA ASP A 70 -7.58 11.70 18.93
C ASP A 70 -6.39 11.28 18.09
N GLY A 71 -6.61 10.50 17.04
CA GLY A 71 -5.54 10.07 16.14
C GLY A 71 -4.67 8.95 16.65
N PHE A 72 -4.99 8.38 17.80
CA PHE A 72 -4.20 7.28 18.34
C PHE A 72 -4.72 5.93 17.85
N GLY A 73 -3.81 4.98 17.76
CA GLY A 73 -4.13 3.62 17.39
C GLY A 73 -4.06 3.39 15.90
N LEU A 74 -3.99 2.13 15.55
CA LEU A 74 -3.90 1.70 14.16
C LEU A 74 -5.28 1.22 13.72
N HIS A 75 -5.94 1.97 12.87
CA HIS A 75 -7.26 1.60 12.36
C HIS A 75 -7.20 0.95 10.98
N SER A 76 -6.13 1.17 10.25
CA SER A 76 -6.00 0.69 8.87
C SER A 76 -4.55 0.42 8.54
N SER A 77 -4.33 -0.52 7.65
CA SER A 77 -3.00 -0.78 7.11
C SER A 77 -3.10 -1.07 5.63
N GLY A 78 -1.97 -0.97 4.96
CA GLY A 78 -1.90 -1.24 3.54
C GLY A 78 -0.76 -2.18 3.21
N MET A 79 -0.87 -2.81 2.07
CA MET A 79 0.19 -3.62 1.50
C MET A 79 0.37 -3.17 0.06
N PHE A 80 1.56 -2.68 -0.26
CA PHE A 80 1.90 -2.31 -1.63
C PHE A 80 2.77 -3.39 -2.22
N VAL A 81 2.38 -3.90 -3.38
CA VAL A 81 3.10 -5.01 -4.02
C VAL A 81 3.65 -4.55 -5.36
N HIS A 82 4.96 -4.65 -5.53
CA HIS A 82 5.63 -4.43 -6.80
C HIS A 82 5.71 -5.74 -7.55
N ASN A 83 5.42 -5.73 -8.83
CA ASN A 83 5.44 -6.91 -9.69
C ASN A 83 4.53 -8.02 -9.14
N PRO A 84 3.26 -7.73 -8.89
CA PRO A 84 2.37 -8.74 -8.32
C PRO A 84 2.13 -9.87 -9.33
N PRO A 85 2.03 -11.12 -8.87
CA PRO A 85 1.63 -12.19 -9.75
C PRO A 85 0.19 -11.94 -10.25
N TRP A 86 -0.09 -12.35 -11.47
CA TRP A 86 -1.38 -12.06 -12.08
C TRP A 86 -2.57 -12.66 -11.30
N THR A 87 -2.32 -13.66 -10.49
CA THR A 87 -3.36 -14.31 -9.70
C THR A 87 -3.71 -13.56 -8.42
N LEU A 88 -2.88 -12.62 -8.01
CA LEU A 88 -3.04 -11.97 -6.70
C LEU A 88 -4.29 -11.10 -6.64
N GLU A 89 -4.51 -10.26 -7.64
CA GLU A 89 -5.64 -9.34 -7.63
C GLU A 89 -6.99 -10.07 -7.54
N PRO A 90 -7.28 -11.08 -8.36
CA PRO A 90 -8.53 -11.81 -8.22
C PRO A 90 -8.69 -12.47 -6.86
N MET A 91 -7.61 -13.00 -6.31
CA MET A 91 -7.67 -13.62 -4.98
C MET A 91 -8.01 -12.61 -3.91
N LEU A 92 -7.43 -11.41 -4.00
CA LEU A 92 -7.73 -10.36 -3.02
C LEU A 92 -9.16 -9.85 -3.15
N ARG A 93 -9.68 -9.75 -4.37
CA ARG A 93 -11.07 -9.34 -4.56
C ARG A 93 -12.04 -10.29 -3.88
N GLU A 94 -11.68 -11.54 -3.81
CA GLU A 94 -12.50 -12.56 -3.18
C GLU A 94 -12.27 -12.60 -1.67
N LEU A 95 -11.03 -12.44 -1.24
CA LEU A 95 -10.66 -12.57 0.16
C LEU A 95 -10.97 -11.33 1.00
N MET A 96 -10.77 -10.13 0.45
CA MET A 96 -10.88 -8.91 1.25
C MET A 96 -12.25 -8.69 1.88
N PRO A 97 -13.36 -8.94 1.18
CA PRO A 97 -14.67 -8.83 1.84
C PRO A 97 -14.83 -9.74 3.06
N TYR A 98 -14.26 -10.92 2.98
CA TYR A 98 -14.26 -11.85 4.11
C TYR A 98 -13.45 -11.30 5.29
N LEU A 99 -12.29 -10.72 5.01
CA LEU A 99 -11.46 -10.12 6.05
C LEU A 99 -12.16 -8.92 6.70
N VAL A 100 -12.82 -8.09 5.91
CA VAL A 100 -13.58 -6.96 6.44
C VAL A 100 -14.68 -7.48 7.38
N LYS A 101 -15.39 -8.51 6.97
CA LYS A 101 -16.46 -9.07 7.77
C LYS A 101 -15.93 -9.70 9.05
N THR A 102 -14.80 -10.37 8.98
CA THR A 102 -14.25 -11.12 10.11
C THR A 102 -13.52 -10.23 11.10
N LEU A 103 -12.77 -9.26 10.60
CA LEU A 103 -11.92 -8.41 11.42
C LEU A 103 -12.51 -7.04 11.71
N GLY A 104 -13.54 -6.64 10.97
CA GLY A 104 -14.12 -5.32 11.14
C GLY A 104 -14.79 -5.15 12.48
N GLY A 105 -14.56 -4.02 13.11
CA GLY A 105 -15.09 -3.70 14.42
C GLY A 105 -16.28 -2.75 14.40
N ASP A 106 -16.42 -1.96 13.35
CA ASP A 106 -17.53 -1.02 13.25
C ASP A 106 -17.79 -0.66 11.78
N GLU A 107 -18.62 0.34 11.54
CA GLU A 107 -19.01 0.74 10.19
C GLU A 107 -17.86 1.39 9.39
N GLY A 108 -16.75 1.72 10.06
CA GLY A 108 -15.58 2.20 9.36
C GLY A 108 -14.73 1.10 8.73
N ALA A 109 -15.11 -0.16 8.93
CA ALA A 109 -14.39 -1.27 8.34
C ALA A 109 -14.62 -1.32 6.84
N GLY A 110 -13.56 -1.63 6.09
CA GLY A 110 -13.64 -1.69 4.64
C GLY A 110 -12.28 -1.97 4.05
N PHE A 111 -12.24 -2.04 2.73
CA PHE A 111 -10.97 -2.23 2.03
C PHE A 111 -10.94 -1.43 0.75
N THR A 112 -9.73 -1.18 0.25
CA THR A 112 -9.53 -0.64 -1.09
C THR A 112 -8.57 -1.55 -1.83
N LEU A 113 -8.72 -1.63 -3.13
CA LEU A 113 -7.85 -2.45 -3.96
C LEU A 113 -7.63 -1.70 -5.26
N GLU A 114 -6.40 -1.33 -5.51
CA GLU A 114 -6.00 -0.63 -6.73
C GLU A 114 -4.86 -1.39 -7.38
N SER A 115 -4.81 -1.38 -8.68
CA SER A 115 -3.68 -1.93 -9.40
C SER A 115 -3.42 -1.09 -10.64
N GLY A 116 -2.21 -1.18 -11.15
CA GLY A 116 -1.84 -0.47 -12.35
C GLY A 116 -0.59 -1.03 -12.96
N GLN A 117 -0.35 -0.64 -14.20
CA GLN A 117 0.90 -0.94 -14.86
C GLN A 117 1.57 0.38 -15.18
N THR A 118 2.87 0.38 -15.04
CA THR A 118 3.60 1.56 -15.41
C THR A 118 3.53 1.71 -16.89
N VAL A 119 3.08 2.85 -17.29
CA VAL A 119 2.83 3.05 -18.65
C VAL A 119 4.00 3.49 -19.36
N ALA A 120 5.00 2.79 -19.35
CA ALA A 120 6.06 3.19 -20.18
C ALA A 120 5.61 3.19 -21.60
N THR A 121 4.60 2.47 -21.93
CA THR A 121 4.28 2.34 -23.30
C THR A 121 2.92 2.72 -23.53
N ASN A 122 2.56 3.68 -23.14
CA ASN A 122 1.45 4.28 -23.67
C ASN A 122 0.23 3.56 -23.94
N THR A 123 0.11 2.40 -23.83
CA THR A 123 -1.06 1.84 -24.27
C THR A 123 -1.96 1.69 -23.16
N GLY A 124 -2.65 2.49 -22.88
CA GLY A 124 -3.76 2.17 -22.19
C GLY A 124 -3.63 1.73 -20.81
N THR A 125 -3.85 2.54 -19.91
CA THR A 125 -3.91 2.18 -18.55
C THR A 125 -5.17 1.47 -18.28
N ARG A 126 -5.11 0.32 -17.73
CA ARG A 126 -6.26 -0.32 -17.27
C ARG A 126 -6.39 -0.07 -15.83
N ARG A 127 -7.44 0.59 -15.46
CA ARG A 127 -7.77 0.70 -14.08
C ARG A 127 -8.83 -0.26 -13.78
N VAL A 128 -8.64 -1.00 -12.78
CA VAL A 128 -9.65 -1.94 -12.37
C VAL A 128 -10.15 -1.56 -11.00
#